data_ce43fa28e1e546ffdbd3052858c07555
#
_entry.id   ce43fa28e1e546ffdbd3052858c07555
#
_cell.length_a   1.000
_cell.length_b   1.000
_cell.length_c   1.000
_cell.angle_alpha   90.00
_cell.angle_beta   90.00
_cell.angle_gamma   90.00
#
_symmetry.space_group_name_H-M   'P 1'
#
loop_
_entity.id
_entity.type
_entity.pdbx_description
1 polymer ?
#
loop_
_entity_poly.entity_id
_entity_poly.type
_entity_poly.pdbx_seq_one_letter_code
_entity_poly.pdbx_strand_id
1 'polypeptide(L)'
;DGLIPYIQTIGLYRSKAKNVLETCRLILEHHGGEVPRDRDALQALPGVGRKTANVVLNTAFGEPTIAVDTHVFRVGNRTGLGKGKTPLAVELALLKNIPDEFKVDAHHWLILHGRYTCQARKPRCYDCVLADLCDFRHKTPPPGEASATPALRRKPKATGAV
;
A
#
# COMPACT_ATOMS: atom_id res chain seq x y z
N ASP A 1 -16.14 28.02 4.43
CA ASP A 1 -14.70 28.20 4.11
C ASP A 1 -13.75 28.11 5.31
N GLY A 2 -14.27 27.82 6.54
CA GLY A 2 -13.45 27.78 7.75
C GLY A 2 -12.39 26.67 7.81
N LEU A 3 -12.45 25.61 6.96
CA LEU A 3 -11.48 24.51 6.97
C LEU A 3 -10.17 24.83 6.24
N ILE A 4 -10.22 25.65 5.19
CA ILE A 4 -9.06 25.93 4.32
C ILE A 4 -7.84 26.46 5.08
N PRO A 5 -7.94 27.43 6.01
CA PRO A 5 -6.78 27.93 6.75
C PRO A 5 -6.00 26.86 7.50
N TYR A 6 -6.69 25.81 7.99
CA TYR A 6 -6.09 24.74 8.76
C TYR A 6 -5.37 23.68 7.91
N ILE A 7 -5.73 23.53 6.64
CA ILE A 7 -5.20 22.47 5.76
C ILE A 7 -4.44 23.00 4.54
N GLN A 8 -4.24 24.32 4.41
CA GLN A 8 -3.61 24.93 3.23
C GLN A 8 -2.16 24.50 2.97
N THR A 9 -1.49 23.92 3.96
CA THR A 9 -0.11 23.41 3.84
C THR A 9 -0.02 22.03 3.17
N ILE A 10 -1.14 21.30 3.03
CA ILE A 10 -1.15 20.00 2.40
C ILE A 10 -1.46 20.09 0.90
N GLY A 11 -0.93 19.13 0.10
CA GLY A 11 -1.23 19.09 -1.34
C GLY A 11 -2.72 18.90 -1.63
N LEU A 12 -3.23 19.57 -2.67
CA LEU A 12 -4.64 19.51 -3.11
C LEU A 12 -5.65 19.97 -2.03
N TYR A 13 -5.26 20.87 -1.16
CA TYR A 13 -6.05 21.27 0.01
C TYR A 13 -7.46 21.78 -0.35
N ARG A 14 -7.63 22.50 -1.47
CA ARG A 14 -8.94 23.02 -1.89
C ARG A 14 -9.93 21.90 -2.23
N SER A 15 -9.47 20.91 -3.02
CA SER A 15 -10.29 19.72 -3.32
C SER A 15 -10.58 18.89 -2.09
N LYS A 16 -9.60 18.76 -1.19
CA LYS A 16 -9.77 18.06 0.09
C LYS A 16 -10.77 18.78 0.99
N ALA A 17 -10.69 20.12 1.11
CA ALA A 17 -11.64 20.89 1.89
C ALA A 17 -13.08 20.69 1.38
N LYS A 18 -13.27 20.79 0.06
CA LYS A 18 -14.57 20.55 -0.57
C LYS A 18 -15.09 19.15 -0.26
N ASN A 19 -14.26 18.13 -0.49
CA ASN A 19 -14.65 16.73 -0.26
C ASN A 19 -14.97 16.47 1.21
N VAL A 20 -14.17 16.98 2.15
CA VAL A 20 -14.44 16.79 3.60
C VAL A 20 -15.76 17.42 4.00
N LEU A 21 -16.03 18.67 3.60
CA LEU A 21 -17.28 19.36 3.93
C LEU A 21 -18.50 18.61 3.35
N GLU A 22 -18.40 18.19 2.09
CA GLU A 22 -19.47 17.44 1.44
C GLU A 22 -19.66 16.06 2.05
N THR A 23 -18.57 15.36 2.40
CA THR A 23 -18.62 14.09 3.12
C THR A 23 -19.34 14.23 4.46
N CYS A 24 -19.00 15.27 5.25
CA CYS A 24 -19.69 15.51 6.53
C CYS A 24 -21.19 15.78 6.31
N ARG A 25 -21.56 16.57 5.29
CA ARG A 25 -22.96 16.83 4.95
C ARG A 25 -23.71 15.54 4.63
N LEU A 26 -23.14 14.69 3.76
CA LEU A 26 -23.77 13.43 3.35
C LEU A 26 -23.87 12.43 4.51
N ILE A 27 -22.88 12.39 5.40
CA ILE A 27 -22.94 11.54 6.61
C ILE A 27 -24.12 11.98 7.51
N LEU A 28 -24.30 13.28 7.71
CA LEU A 28 -25.43 13.80 8.49
C LEU A 28 -26.78 13.48 7.82
N GLU A 29 -26.85 13.63 6.50
CA GLU A 29 -28.09 13.51 5.74
C GLU A 29 -28.52 12.05 5.53
N HIS A 30 -27.57 11.16 5.22
CA HIS A 30 -27.88 9.79 4.80
C HIS A 30 -27.50 8.72 5.82
N HIS A 31 -26.66 9.05 6.82
CA HIS A 31 -26.13 8.09 7.78
C HIS A 31 -26.34 8.50 9.24
N GLY A 32 -27.28 9.45 9.49
CA GLY A 32 -27.61 9.86 10.87
C GLY A 32 -26.46 10.47 11.66
N GLY A 33 -25.43 10.97 10.99
CA GLY A 33 -24.25 11.56 11.63
C GLY A 33 -23.15 10.55 11.98
N GLU A 34 -23.34 9.27 11.69
CA GLU A 34 -22.36 8.21 11.96
C GLU A 34 -21.64 7.77 10.68
N VAL A 35 -20.36 7.44 10.82
CA VAL A 35 -19.57 6.92 9.69
C VAL A 35 -20.08 5.51 9.32
N PRO A 36 -20.49 5.26 8.06
CA PRO A 36 -21.04 3.99 7.66
C PRO A 36 -20.00 2.86 7.74
N ARG A 37 -20.42 1.71 8.28
CA ARG A 37 -19.60 0.50 8.37
C ARG A 37 -19.80 -0.40 7.14
N ASP A 38 -19.84 0.20 5.97
CA ASP A 38 -20.00 -0.49 4.71
C ASP A 38 -19.06 0.12 3.66
N ARG A 39 -18.39 -0.74 2.86
CA ARG A 39 -17.39 -0.28 1.89
C ARG A 39 -17.99 0.54 0.77
N ASP A 40 -19.14 0.12 0.25
CA ASP A 40 -19.77 0.77 -0.89
C ASP A 40 -20.37 2.11 -0.46
N ALA A 41 -20.98 2.17 0.73
CA ALA A 41 -21.44 3.41 1.33
C ALA A 41 -20.26 4.40 1.57
N LEU A 42 -19.12 3.90 2.06
CA LEU A 42 -17.92 4.73 2.22
C LEU A 42 -17.38 5.23 0.88
N GLN A 43 -17.35 4.39 -0.15
CA GLN A 43 -16.86 4.78 -1.48
C GLN A 43 -17.82 5.74 -2.23
N ALA A 44 -19.09 5.79 -1.84
CA ALA A 44 -20.04 6.78 -2.35
C ALA A 44 -19.74 8.19 -1.84
N LEU A 45 -18.97 8.34 -0.76
CA LEU A 45 -18.61 9.64 -0.21
C LEU A 45 -17.51 10.32 -1.05
N PRO A 46 -17.57 11.66 -1.22
CA PRO A 46 -16.62 12.41 -2.04
C PRO A 46 -15.16 12.25 -1.58
N GLY A 47 -14.29 11.85 -2.50
CA GLY A 47 -12.85 11.66 -2.21
C GLY A 47 -12.51 10.39 -1.45
N VAL A 48 -13.46 9.52 -1.19
CA VAL A 48 -13.25 8.21 -0.56
C VAL A 48 -13.18 7.14 -1.65
N GLY A 49 -11.95 6.73 -1.97
CA GLY A 49 -11.71 5.55 -2.82
C GLY A 49 -11.59 4.27 -2.01
N ARG A 50 -11.49 3.13 -2.69
CA ARG A 50 -11.35 1.79 -2.07
C ARG A 50 -10.27 1.73 -0.98
N LYS A 51 -9.10 2.34 -1.23
CA LYS A 51 -8.01 2.41 -0.24
C LYS A 51 -8.46 3.11 1.04
N THR A 52 -9.12 4.26 0.93
CA THR A 52 -9.60 5.01 2.10
C THR A 52 -10.70 4.28 2.83
N ALA A 53 -11.65 3.70 2.10
CA ALA A 53 -12.72 2.87 2.68
C ALA A 53 -12.13 1.69 3.48
N ASN A 54 -11.16 0.96 2.91
CA ASN A 54 -10.49 -0.12 3.62
C ASN A 54 -9.73 0.34 4.87
N VAL A 55 -9.09 1.53 4.84
CA VAL A 55 -8.44 2.10 6.04
C VAL A 55 -9.47 2.41 7.13
N VAL A 56 -10.59 3.02 6.77
CA VAL A 56 -11.66 3.36 7.73
C VAL A 56 -12.23 2.09 8.36
N LEU A 57 -12.58 1.08 7.54
CA LEU A 57 -13.11 -0.19 8.02
C LEU A 57 -12.13 -0.91 8.95
N ASN A 58 -10.85 -0.92 8.60
CA ASN A 58 -9.82 -1.53 9.42
C ASN A 58 -9.61 -0.77 10.73
N THR A 59 -9.34 0.55 10.65
CA THR A 59 -8.86 1.33 11.81
C THR A 59 -9.99 1.71 12.77
N ALA A 60 -11.17 2.07 12.24
CA ALA A 60 -12.29 2.52 13.06
C ALA A 60 -13.20 1.37 13.51
N PHE A 61 -13.29 0.29 12.73
CA PHE A 61 -14.23 -0.79 12.98
C PHE A 61 -13.57 -2.16 13.21
N GLY A 62 -12.24 -2.26 13.13
CA GLY A 62 -11.52 -3.53 13.32
C GLY A 62 -11.79 -4.57 12.23
N GLU A 63 -12.25 -4.15 11.05
CA GLU A 63 -12.53 -5.08 9.96
C GLU A 63 -11.21 -5.63 9.37
N PRO A 64 -11.15 -6.91 8.99
CA PRO A 64 -9.94 -7.53 8.45
C PRO A 64 -9.68 -7.12 6.99
N THR A 65 -9.68 -5.80 6.73
CA THR A 65 -9.40 -5.22 5.41
C THR A 65 -7.94 -4.83 5.28
N ILE A 66 -7.40 -4.91 4.07
CA ILE A 66 -6.03 -4.50 3.76
C ILE A 66 -6.07 -3.39 2.72
N ALA A 67 -5.75 -2.17 3.13
CA ALA A 67 -5.69 -1.04 2.23
C ALA A 67 -4.34 -1.02 1.49
N VAL A 68 -4.36 -1.16 0.17
CA VAL A 68 -3.14 -1.19 -0.63
C VAL A 68 -2.76 0.22 -1.08
N ASP A 69 -1.76 0.79 -0.42
CA ASP A 69 -1.07 2.01 -0.85
C ASP A 69 0.22 1.67 -1.62
N THR A 70 1.02 2.66 -1.96
CA THR A 70 2.30 2.46 -2.66
C THR A 70 3.32 1.65 -1.84
N HIS A 71 3.27 1.71 -0.50
CA HIS A 71 4.13 0.90 0.36
C HIS A 71 3.69 -0.55 0.37
N VAL A 72 2.42 -0.81 0.67
CA VAL A 72 1.84 -2.16 0.70
C VAL A 72 1.96 -2.84 -0.67
N PHE A 73 1.66 -2.11 -1.76
CA PHE A 73 1.83 -2.61 -3.12
C PHE A 73 3.27 -3.08 -3.41
N ARG A 74 4.25 -2.27 -3.02
CA ARG A 74 5.66 -2.58 -3.22
C ARG A 74 6.11 -3.75 -2.35
N VAL A 75 5.78 -3.73 -1.07
CA VAL A 75 6.15 -4.78 -0.12
C VAL A 75 5.52 -6.11 -0.53
N GLY A 76 4.22 -6.15 -0.78
CA GLY A 76 3.51 -7.36 -1.20
C GLY A 76 4.13 -8.01 -2.43
N ASN A 77 4.45 -7.21 -3.47
CA ASN A 77 5.08 -7.70 -4.69
C ASN A 77 6.54 -8.15 -4.46
N ARG A 78 7.33 -7.44 -3.64
CA ARG A 78 8.74 -7.78 -3.40
C ARG A 78 8.90 -9.01 -2.52
N THR A 79 8.12 -9.12 -1.47
CA THR A 79 8.16 -10.27 -0.56
C THR A 79 7.56 -11.52 -1.17
N GLY A 80 6.69 -11.37 -2.16
CA GLY A 80 5.91 -12.49 -2.70
C GLY A 80 4.61 -12.74 -1.95
N LEU A 81 4.37 -12.07 -0.82
CA LEU A 81 3.18 -12.26 0.01
C LEU A 81 1.87 -11.91 -0.71
N GLY A 82 1.91 -10.86 -1.56
CA GLY A 82 0.75 -10.42 -2.33
C GLY A 82 1.17 -9.92 -3.70
N LYS A 83 1.36 -10.80 -4.68
CA LYS A 83 1.76 -10.45 -6.05
C LYS A 83 0.55 -9.99 -6.86
N GLY A 84 0.73 -8.88 -7.57
CA GLY A 84 -0.31 -8.37 -8.46
C GLY A 84 0.14 -7.14 -9.26
N LYS A 85 -0.45 -6.94 -10.43
CA LYS A 85 -0.16 -5.80 -11.30
C LYS A 85 -0.96 -4.54 -10.93
N THR A 86 -2.03 -4.69 -10.16
CA THR A 86 -2.90 -3.60 -9.71
C THR A 86 -3.06 -3.63 -8.19
N PRO A 87 -3.40 -2.50 -7.55
CA PRO A 87 -3.67 -2.47 -6.12
C PRO A 87 -4.73 -3.49 -5.68
N LEU A 88 -5.80 -3.66 -6.46
CA LEU A 88 -6.85 -4.64 -6.18
C LEU A 88 -6.33 -6.08 -6.25
N ALA A 89 -5.50 -6.42 -7.25
CA ALA A 89 -4.92 -7.76 -7.35
C ALA A 89 -4.00 -8.06 -6.14
N VAL A 90 -3.22 -7.08 -5.69
CA VAL A 90 -2.38 -7.19 -4.49
C VAL A 90 -3.24 -7.33 -3.23
N GLU A 91 -4.31 -6.55 -3.09
CA GLU A 91 -5.26 -6.65 -1.98
C GLU A 91 -5.84 -8.06 -1.87
N LEU A 92 -6.38 -8.59 -2.97
CA LEU A 92 -6.98 -9.92 -3.00
C LEU A 92 -5.96 -11.03 -2.69
N ALA A 93 -4.73 -10.90 -3.21
CA ALA A 93 -3.67 -11.84 -2.93
C ALA A 93 -3.25 -11.80 -1.45
N LEU A 94 -3.12 -10.62 -0.85
CA LEU A 94 -2.82 -10.45 0.56
C LEU A 94 -3.93 -11.03 1.45
N LEU A 95 -5.19 -10.73 1.14
CA LEU A 95 -6.35 -11.26 1.88
C LEU A 95 -6.42 -12.79 1.83
N LYS A 96 -5.97 -13.40 0.73
CA LYS A 96 -5.90 -14.85 0.58
C LYS A 96 -4.76 -15.48 1.37
N ASN A 97 -3.60 -14.82 1.38
CA ASN A 97 -2.35 -15.41 1.90
C ASN A 97 -2.10 -15.08 3.39
N ILE A 98 -2.74 -14.05 3.93
CA ILE A 98 -2.59 -13.68 5.34
C ILE A 98 -3.69 -14.37 6.14
N PRO A 99 -3.33 -15.14 7.21
CA PRO A 99 -4.31 -15.71 8.13
C PRO A 99 -5.20 -14.64 8.75
N ASP A 100 -6.47 -14.99 9.04
CA ASP A 100 -7.49 -14.04 9.48
C ASP A 100 -7.08 -13.27 10.76
N GLU A 101 -6.44 -13.97 11.68
CA GLU A 101 -5.94 -13.42 12.95
C GLU A 101 -4.95 -12.26 12.79
N PHE A 102 -4.24 -12.17 11.66
CA PHE A 102 -3.25 -11.12 11.39
C PHE A 102 -3.76 -10.00 10.46
N LYS A 103 -4.92 -10.16 9.82
CA LYS A 103 -5.36 -9.22 8.77
C LYS A 103 -5.55 -7.80 9.27
N VAL A 104 -6.06 -7.63 10.49
CA VAL A 104 -6.29 -6.30 11.07
C VAL A 104 -4.97 -5.53 11.21
N ASP A 105 -3.93 -6.19 11.70
CA ASP A 105 -2.63 -5.56 11.95
C ASP A 105 -1.72 -5.53 10.73
N ALA A 106 -1.90 -6.49 9.80
CA ALA A 106 -1.04 -6.66 8.63
C ALA A 106 -0.93 -5.41 7.78
N HIS A 107 -2.02 -4.63 7.64
CA HIS A 107 -2.00 -3.37 6.93
C HIS A 107 -0.95 -2.41 7.49
N HIS A 108 -0.92 -2.22 8.81
CA HIS A 108 0.02 -1.33 9.48
C HIS A 108 1.46 -1.87 9.41
N TRP A 109 1.66 -3.17 9.65
CA TRP A 109 2.97 -3.80 9.55
C TRP A 109 3.59 -3.64 8.16
N LEU A 110 2.80 -3.86 7.11
CA LEU A 110 3.27 -3.72 5.73
C LEU A 110 3.60 -2.26 5.38
N ILE A 111 2.82 -1.29 5.85
CA ILE A 111 3.13 0.15 5.68
C ILE A 111 4.44 0.50 6.39
N LEU A 112 4.58 0.15 7.66
CA LEU A 112 5.76 0.47 8.46
C LEU A 112 7.01 -0.18 7.87
N HIS A 113 6.92 -1.46 7.50
CA HIS A 113 8.00 -2.15 6.82
C HIS A 113 8.39 -1.49 5.49
N GLY A 114 7.40 -1.10 4.70
CA GLY A 114 7.61 -0.39 3.44
C GLY A 114 8.20 1.01 3.62
N ARG A 115 7.89 1.67 4.70
CA ARG A 115 8.36 3.03 4.99
C ARG A 115 9.80 3.05 5.51
N TYR A 116 10.15 2.13 6.40
CA TYR A 116 11.42 2.19 7.13
C TYR A 116 12.46 1.18 6.64
N THR A 117 12.06 0.01 6.16
CA THR A 117 12.96 -1.06 5.74
C THR A 117 12.95 -1.28 4.23
N CYS A 118 11.80 -1.69 3.67
CA CYS A 118 11.65 -2.00 2.25
C CYS A 118 11.38 -0.74 1.42
N GLN A 119 12.28 0.24 1.48
CA GLN A 119 12.16 1.53 0.80
C GLN A 119 12.17 1.38 -0.73
N ALA A 120 11.61 2.39 -1.45
CA ALA A 120 11.43 2.31 -2.89
C ALA A 120 12.75 2.22 -3.66
N ARG A 121 13.69 3.13 -3.39
CA ARG A 121 14.95 3.27 -4.13
C ARG A 121 16.10 2.46 -3.53
N LYS A 122 16.26 2.50 -2.21
CA LYS A 122 17.37 1.83 -1.49
C LYS A 122 16.79 1.04 -0.30
N PRO A 123 16.20 -0.14 -0.53
CA PRO A 123 15.69 -0.96 0.56
C PRO A 123 16.85 -1.45 1.44
N ARG A 124 16.62 -1.53 2.74
CA ARG A 124 17.59 -2.02 3.71
C ARG A 124 17.53 -3.54 3.81
N CYS A 125 17.78 -4.24 2.68
CA CYS A 125 17.67 -5.69 2.64
C CYS A 125 18.68 -6.39 3.55
N TYR A 126 19.84 -5.81 3.75
CA TYR A 126 20.91 -6.29 4.63
C TYR A 126 20.52 -6.31 6.12
N ASP A 127 19.50 -5.54 6.49
CA ASP A 127 19.00 -5.38 7.86
C ASP A 127 17.53 -5.80 7.97
N CYS A 128 17.04 -6.54 6.97
CA CYS A 128 15.64 -6.91 6.87
C CYS A 128 15.42 -8.31 7.46
N VAL A 129 14.57 -8.39 8.48
CA VAL A 129 14.21 -9.66 9.13
C VAL A 129 13.53 -10.67 8.19
N LEU A 130 13.04 -10.21 7.03
CA LEU A 130 12.40 -11.05 6.01
C LEU A 130 13.34 -11.39 4.85
N ALA A 131 14.65 -11.06 4.94
CA ALA A 131 15.57 -11.19 3.81
C ALA A 131 15.59 -12.60 3.20
N ASP A 132 15.62 -13.63 4.04
CA ASP A 132 15.71 -15.04 3.59
C ASP A 132 14.42 -15.55 2.97
N LEU A 133 13.27 -15.00 3.37
CA LEU A 133 11.94 -15.39 2.87
C LEU A 133 11.47 -14.54 1.69
N CYS A 134 12.20 -13.46 1.37
CA CYS A 134 11.77 -12.46 0.41
C CYS A 134 12.14 -12.83 -1.03
N ASP A 135 11.17 -12.79 -1.95
CA ASP A 135 11.34 -13.07 -3.38
C ASP A 135 12.10 -11.98 -4.16
N PHE A 136 12.39 -10.84 -3.52
CA PHE A 136 13.05 -9.73 -4.21
C PHE A 136 14.50 -10.09 -4.59
N ARG A 137 14.77 -10.18 -5.89
CA ARG A 137 16.06 -10.65 -6.43
C ARG A 137 17.19 -9.62 -6.33
N HIS A 138 16.86 -8.32 -6.32
CA HIS A 138 17.84 -7.22 -6.31
C HIS A 138 18.05 -6.70 -4.88
N LYS A 139 18.38 -7.60 -3.96
CA LYS A 139 18.61 -7.22 -2.56
C LYS A 139 19.82 -6.27 -2.45
N THR A 140 19.67 -5.24 -1.63
CA THR A 140 20.73 -4.26 -1.39
C THR A 140 21.73 -4.82 -0.39
N PRO A 141 23.06 -4.81 -0.69
CA PRO A 141 24.09 -5.22 0.24
C PRO A 141 24.27 -4.20 1.37
N PRO A 142 25.02 -4.54 2.43
CA PRO A 142 25.41 -3.61 3.47
C PRO A 142 26.10 -2.35 2.92
N PRO A 143 25.99 -1.20 3.61
CA PRO A 143 26.74 0.00 3.25
C PRO A 143 28.26 -0.30 3.22
N GLY A 144 28.92 0.07 2.12
CA GLY A 144 30.35 -0.18 1.92
C GLY A 144 30.69 -1.43 1.09
N GLU A 145 29.76 -2.34 0.91
CA GLU A 145 29.90 -3.47 -0.02
C GLU A 145 29.33 -3.11 -1.40
N ALA A 146 30.14 -3.27 -2.46
CA ALA A 146 29.66 -3.10 -3.82
C ALA A 146 28.57 -4.14 -4.12
N SER A 147 27.44 -3.71 -4.67
CA SER A 147 26.43 -4.63 -5.16
C SER A 147 27.10 -5.54 -6.21
N ALA A 148 27.23 -6.83 -5.92
CA ALA A 148 27.56 -7.82 -6.92
C ALA A 148 26.37 -7.89 -7.89
N THR A 149 26.38 -7.02 -8.89
CA THR A 149 25.44 -7.10 -10.01
C THR A 149 25.76 -8.42 -10.71
N PRO A 150 24.84 -9.39 -10.78
CA PRO A 150 25.09 -10.58 -11.58
C PRO A 150 25.25 -10.09 -13.01
N ALA A 151 26.45 -10.26 -13.57
CA ALA A 151 26.72 -9.97 -14.97
C ALA A 151 25.65 -10.69 -15.80
N LEU A 152 24.86 -9.94 -16.55
CA LEU A 152 23.93 -10.47 -17.54
C LEU A 152 24.74 -11.41 -18.44
N ARG A 153 24.58 -12.72 -18.28
CA ARG A 153 25.08 -13.71 -19.22
C ARG A 153 24.45 -13.37 -20.58
N ARG A 154 25.21 -12.69 -21.43
CA ARG A 154 24.86 -12.53 -22.84
C ARG A 154 24.71 -13.94 -23.42
N LYS A 155 23.51 -14.28 -23.88
CA LYS A 155 23.31 -15.48 -24.70
C LYS A 155 24.24 -15.39 -25.88
N PRO A 156 25.03 -16.45 -26.19
CA PRO A 156 25.84 -16.47 -27.38
C PRO A 156 24.91 -16.30 -28.60
N LYS A 157 25.29 -15.41 -29.51
CA LYS A 157 24.65 -15.29 -30.81
C LYS A 157 24.82 -16.63 -31.52
N ALA A 158 23.71 -17.25 -31.93
CA ALA A 158 23.75 -18.39 -32.84
C ALA A 158 24.40 -17.89 -34.15
N THR A 159 25.59 -18.36 -34.42
CA THR A 159 26.25 -18.24 -35.75
C THR A 159 25.48 -19.17 -36.68
N GLY A 160 24.73 -18.58 -37.61
CA GLY A 160 24.14 -19.32 -38.72
C GLY A 160 25.29 -19.93 -39.55
N ALA A 161 25.22 -21.23 -39.74
CA ALA A 161 25.98 -21.91 -40.78
C ALA A 161 25.12 -21.97 -42.04
N VAL A 162 25.77 -21.65 -43.14
CA VAL A 162 25.31 -21.69 -44.52
C VAL A 162 24.75 -23.06 -44.90
#